data_3c3331f97bc31d8e0631b21db60ccfae
#
_entry.id   3c3331f97bc31d8e0631b21db60ccfae
#
_cell.length_a   1.000
_cell.length_b   1.000
_cell.length_c   1.000
_cell.angle_alpha   90.00
_cell.angle_beta   90.00
_cell.angle_gamma   90.00
#
_symmetry.space_group_name_H-M   'P 1'
#
loop_
_entity.id
_entity.type
_entity.pdbx_description
1 polymer ?
#
loop_
_entity_poly.entity_id
_entity_poly.type
_entity_poly.pdbx_seq_one_letter_code
_entity_poly.pdbx_strand_id
1 'polypeptide(L)'
;MNLTYKKATLEDLDILIETRIEVLRAANKLSGDTDMSEVERQSYDYYQKTLCDGSHIAYLVFDGNCVVGTGGVSFFRVMPTYHNPSGNKAYI
;
A
#
# COMPACT_ATOMS: atom_id res chain seq x y z
N MET A 1 18.79 0.20 17.22
CA MET A 1 17.76 0.05 16.17
C MET A 1 18.25 0.71 14.90
N ASN A 2 18.38 -0.06 13.83
CA ASN A 2 18.85 0.41 12.54
C ASN A 2 17.68 0.47 11.56
N LEU A 3 17.01 1.62 11.48
CA LEU A 3 15.88 1.78 10.58
C LEU A 3 16.37 2.20 9.19
N THR A 4 15.89 1.49 8.17
CA THR A 4 16.08 1.85 6.78
C THR A 4 14.74 1.93 6.08
N TYR A 5 14.67 2.79 5.07
CA TYR A 5 13.47 3.04 4.30
C TYR A 5 13.71 2.64 2.85
N LYS A 6 12.77 1.92 2.27
CA LYS A 6 12.88 1.48 0.88
C LYS A 6 11.58 1.81 0.16
N LYS A 7 11.69 2.47 -1.00
CA LYS A 7 10.57 2.61 -1.92
C LYS A 7 10.30 1.24 -2.53
N ALA A 8 9.08 0.75 -2.38
CA ALA A 8 8.72 -0.57 -2.84
C ALA A 8 8.64 -0.63 -4.36
N THR A 9 9.03 -1.79 -4.90
CA THR A 9 8.95 -2.11 -6.32
C THR A 9 8.13 -3.37 -6.51
N LEU A 10 7.95 -3.81 -7.76
CA LEU A 10 7.25 -5.07 -8.05
C LEU A 10 7.90 -6.28 -7.40
N GLU A 11 9.20 -6.23 -7.12
CA GLU A 11 9.91 -7.30 -6.41
C GLU A 11 9.46 -7.43 -4.96
N ASP A 12 8.84 -6.39 -4.41
CA ASP A 12 8.40 -6.35 -3.01
C ASP A 12 6.92 -6.71 -2.86
N LEU A 13 6.25 -7.19 -3.93
CA LEU A 13 4.82 -7.48 -3.91
C LEU A 13 4.40 -8.40 -2.78
N ASP A 14 5.14 -9.49 -2.56
CA ASP A 14 4.78 -10.47 -1.53
C ASP A 14 4.77 -9.84 -0.14
N ILE A 15 5.78 -9.01 0.15
CA ILE A 15 5.87 -8.31 1.43
C ILE A 15 4.74 -7.30 1.57
N LEU A 16 4.44 -6.55 0.50
CA LEU A 16 3.35 -5.56 0.52
C LEU A 16 2.00 -6.22 0.77
N ILE A 17 1.74 -7.34 0.11
CA ILE A 17 0.48 -8.08 0.29
C ILE A 17 0.38 -8.62 1.71
N GLU A 18 1.42 -9.27 2.19
CA GLU A 18 1.46 -9.83 3.55
C GLU A 18 1.19 -8.77 4.60
N THR A 19 1.88 -7.64 4.52
CA THR A 19 1.69 -6.54 5.49
C THR A 19 0.31 -5.93 5.37
N ARG A 20 -0.23 -5.81 4.15
CA ARG A 20 -1.58 -5.28 3.93
C ARG A 20 -2.64 -6.14 4.58
N ILE A 21 -2.55 -7.46 4.41
CA ILE A 21 -3.50 -8.41 5.00
C ILE A 21 -3.42 -8.33 6.53
N GLU A 22 -2.22 -8.28 7.09
CA GLU A 22 -2.01 -8.16 8.52
C GLU A 22 -2.65 -6.90 9.09
N VAL A 23 -2.44 -5.76 8.44
CA VAL A 23 -3.01 -4.47 8.84
C VAL A 23 -4.54 -4.52 8.77
N LEU A 24 -5.11 -5.09 7.71
CA LEU A 24 -6.55 -5.17 7.56
C LEU A 24 -7.19 -6.07 8.61
N ARG A 25 -6.56 -7.18 8.96
CA ARG A 25 -7.04 -8.03 10.05
C ARG A 25 -7.07 -7.28 11.37
N ALA A 26 -6.00 -6.57 11.68
CA ALA A 26 -5.88 -5.80 12.92
C ALA A 26 -6.89 -4.65 12.95
N ALA A 27 -6.99 -3.89 11.88
CA ALA A 27 -7.87 -2.71 11.81
C ALA A 27 -9.34 -3.07 11.92
N ASN A 28 -9.75 -4.23 11.37
CA ASN A 28 -11.14 -4.68 11.38
C ASN A 28 -11.41 -5.72 12.47
N LYS A 29 -10.43 -6.01 13.32
CA LYS A 29 -10.52 -6.99 14.41
C LYS A 29 -10.98 -8.36 13.93
N LEU A 30 -10.46 -8.79 12.78
CA LEU A 30 -10.80 -10.06 12.18
C LEU A 30 -9.99 -11.19 12.83
N SER A 31 -10.59 -12.39 12.89
CA SER A 31 -9.85 -13.56 13.38
C SER A 31 -8.81 -14.02 12.34
N GLY A 32 -7.84 -14.81 12.79
CA GLY A 32 -6.85 -15.40 11.89
C GLY A 32 -7.45 -16.35 10.85
N ASP A 33 -8.67 -16.85 11.11
CA ASP A 33 -9.38 -17.77 10.22
C ASP A 33 -10.24 -17.06 9.17
N THR A 34 -10.37 -15.75 9.26
CA THR A 34 -11.14 -14.99 8.26
C THR A 34 -10.49 -15.12 6.87
N ASP A 35 -11.28 -15.52 5.89
CA ASP A 35 -10.80 -15.67 4.52
C ASP A 35 -10.54 -14.29 3.90
N MET A 36 -9.28 -14.03 3.56
CA MET A 36 -8.83 -12.80 2.96
C MET A 36 -8.39 -12.97 1.51
N SER A 37 -8.71 -14.12 0.89
CA SER A 37 -8.21 -14.45 -0.45
C SER A 37 -8.66 -13.45 -1.51
N GLU A 38 -9.89 -12.95 -1.44
CA GLU A 38 -10.38 -11.97 -2.41
C GLU A 38 -9.68 -10.62 -2.26
N VAL A 39 -9.51 -10.16 -1.03
CA VAL A 39 -8.78 -8.91 -0.76
C VAL A 39 -7.32 -9.05 -1.19
N GLU A 40 -6.73 -10.21 -0.93
CA GLU A 40 -5.34 -10.50 -1.33
C GLU A 40 -5.20 -10.43 -2.85
N ARG A 41 -6.11 -11.08 -3.60
CA ARG A 41 -6.09 -11.07 -5.05
C ARG A 41 -6.27 -9.66 -5.62
N GLN A 42 -7.25 -8.92 -5.12
CA GLN A 42 -7.51 -7.54 -5.56
C GLN A 42 -6.35 -6.61 -5.22
N SER A 43 -5.74 -6.79 -4.05
CA SER A 43 -4.58 -5.99 -3.64
C SER A 43 -3.37 -6.28 -4.53
N TYR A 44 -3.16 -7.53 -4.91
CA TYR A 44 -2.09 -7.93 -5.80
C TYR A 44 -2.25 -7.25 -7.17
N ASP A 45 -3.45 -7.32 -7.75
CA ASP A 45 -3.75 -6.67 -9.02
C ASP A 45 -3.57 -5.15 -8.93
N TYR A 46 -4.02 -4.55 -7.84
CA TYR A 46 -3.88 -3.12 -7.60
C TYR A 46 -2.42 -2.71 -7.57
N TYR A 47 -1.60 -3.40 -6.79
CA TYR A 47 -0.17 -3.07 -6.70
C TYR A 47 0.56 -3.29 -8.02
N GLN A 48 0.27 -4.36 -8.74
CA GLN A 48 0.90 -4.61 -10.04
C GLN A 48 0.68 -3.45 -11.00
N LYS A 49 -0.52 -2.93 -11.05
CA LYS A 49 -0.87 -1.83 -11.94
C LYS A 49 -0.29 -0.50 -11.44
N THR A 50 -0.53 -0.19 -10.18
CA THR A 50 -0.28 1.16 -9.65
C THR A 50 1.18 1.43 -9.33
N LEU A 51 1.95 0.42 -8.95
CA LEU A 51 3.39 0.58 -8.78
C LEU A 51 4.08 0.81 -10.12
N CYS A 52 3.54 0.25 -11.20
CA CYS A 52 4.09 0.43 -12.54
C CYS A 52 3.76 1.81 -13.11
N ASP A 53 2.53 2.30 -12.92
CA ASP A 53 2.09 3.57 -13.51
C ASP A 53 2.34 4.79 -12.60
N GLY A 54 2.82 4.56 -11.38
CA GLY A 54 3.12 5.63 -10.43
C GLY A 54 1.92 6.22 -9.70
N SER A 55 0.72 5.64 -9.87
CA SER A 55 -0.46 6.12 -9.16
C SER A 55 -0.51 5.71 -7.70
N HIS A 56 0.38 4.81 -7.29
CA HIS A 56 0.57 4.46 -5.89
C HIS A 56 2.07 4.35 -5.61
N ILE A 57 2.51 4.99 -4.53
CA ILE A 57 3.89 4.90 -4.06
C ILE A 57 3.85 4.29 -2.67
N ALA A 58 4.57 3.20 -2.47
CA ALA A 58 4.64 2.51 -1.19
C ALA A 58 6.08 2.51 -0.67
N TYR A 59 6.21 2.61 0.64
CA TYR A 59 7.49 2.51 1.33
C TYR A 59 7.45 1.39 2.36
N LEU A 60 8.57 0.70 2.47
CA LEU A 60 8.81 -0.29 3.51
C LEU A 60 9.84 0.25 4.48
N VAL A 61 9.63 0.00 5.76
CA VAL A 61 10.57 0.37 6.82
C VAL A 61 11.11 -0.92 7.40
N PHE A 62 12.44 -1.03 7.44
CA PHE A 62 13.13 -2.20 7.94
C PHE A 62 13.92 -1.85 9.20
N ASP A 63 13.95 -2.80 10.13
CA ASP A 63 14.93 -2.83 11.21
C ASP A 63 15.85 -4.04 10.91
N GLY A 64 17.06 -3.77 10.40
CA GLY A 64 17.88 -4.82 9.84
C GLY A 64 17.19 -5.49 8.65
N ASN A 65 16.89 -6.77 8.76
CA ASN A 65 16.19 -7.53 7.72
C ASN A 65 14.69 -7.71 7.99
N CYS A 66 14.18 -7.12 9.08
CA CYS A 66 12.77 -7.25 9.46
C CYS A 66 11.96 -6.05 9.01
N VAL A 67 10.82 -6.29 8.36
CA VAL A 67 9.88 -5.22 8.04
C VAL A 67 9.13 -4.84 9.31
N VAL A 68 9.22 -3.57 9.70
CA VAL A 68 8.57 -3.07 10.91
C VAL A 68 7.50 -2.03 10.63
N GLY A 69 7.37 -1.59 9.39
CA GLY A 69 6.33 -0.63 9.03
C GLY A 69 6.17 -0.49 7.53
N THR A 70 5.03 0.04 7.13
CA THR A 70 4.73 0.36 5.74
C THR A 70 3.98 1.68 5.66
N GLY A 71 4.06 2.35 4.53
CA GLY A 71 3.27 3.53 4.25
C GLY A 71 3.02 3.63 2.76
N GLY A 72 1.93 4.27 2.38
CA GLY A 72 1.61 4.40 0.97
C GLY A 72 0.79 5.64 0.66
N VAL A 73 0.93 6.13 -0.57
CA VAL A 73 0.17 7.27 -1.09
C VAL A 73 -0.40 6.87 -2.43
N SER A 74 -1.72 7.03 -2.58
CA SER A 74 -2.42 6.85 -3.85
C SER A 74 -2.71 8.21 -4.45
N PHE A 75 -2.45 8.35 -5.75
CA PHE A 75 -2.73 9.58 -6.50
C PHE A 75 -3.91 9.33 -7.42
N PHE A 76 -4.84 10.27 -7.46
CA PHE A 76 -6.03 10.16 -8.31
C PHE A 76 -6.54 11.53 -8.70
N ARG A 77 -7.42 11.56 -9.69
CA ARG A 77 -8.02 12.81 -10.15
C ARG A 77 -9.51 12.81 -9.84
N VAL A 78 -9.99 14.01 -9.49
CA VAL A 78 -11.42 14.26 -9.34
C VAL A 78 -11.81 15.43 -10.25
N MET A 79 -13.09 15.73 -10.33
CA MET A 79 -13.55 16.89 -11.10
C MET A 79 -12.82 18.14 -10.63
N PRO A 80 -12.21 18.93 -11.53
CA PRO A 80 -11.54 20.17 -11.16
C PRO A 80 -12.48 21.15 -10.45
N THR A 81 -11.93 21.85 -9.49
CA THR A 81 -12.67 22.87 -8.71
C THR A 81 -11.88 24.17 -8.74
N TYR A 82 -12.51 25.23 -8.25
CA TYR A 82 -11.84 26.51 -8.14
C TYR A 82 -10.58 26.44 -7.27
N HIS A 83 -10.63 25.70 -6.17
CA HIS A 83 -9.51 25.57 -5.25
C HIS A 83 -8.51 24.48 -5.67
N ASN A 84 -8.89 23.61 -6.61
CA ASN A 84 -8.03 22.56 -7.12
C ASN A 84 -8.28 22.37 -8.62
N PRO A 85 -7.77 23.32 -9.45
CA PRO A 85 -8.04 23.29 -10.91
C PRO A 85 -7.52 22.06 -11.63
N SER A 86 -6.46 21.43 -11.12
CA SER A 86 -5.92 20.20 -11.71
C SER A 86 -6.77 18.97 -11.43
N GLY A 87 -7.54 19.00 -10.34
CA GLY A 87 -8.28 17.84 -9.85
C GLY A 87 -7.39 16.74 -9.26
N ASN A 88 -6.08 16.96 -9.15
CA ASN A 88 -5.16 15.96 -8.59
C ASN A 88 -5.28 15.89 -7.08
N LYS A 89 -5.38 14.67 -6.54
CA LYS A 89 -5.44 14.41 -5.11
C LYS A 89 -4.50 13.28 -4.72
N ALA A 90 -4.09 13.30 -3.46
CA ALA A 90 -3.32 12.23 -2.85
C ALA A 90 -4.06 11.70 -1.63
N TYR A 91 -4.05 10.39 -1.46
CA TYR A 91 -4.65 9.70 -0.32
C TYR A 91 -3.60 8.82 0.36
N ILE A 92 -3.47 8.99 1.66
CA ILE A 92 -2.50 8.26 2.47
C ILE A 92 -3.14 7.14 3.27
#